data_afcd4f002f0def0b1a55edc0ab57ffb2
#
_entry.id   afcd4f002f0def0b1a55edc0ab57ffb2
#
_cell.length_a   1.000
_cell.length_b   1.000
_cell.length_c   1.000
_cell.angle_alpha   90.00
_cell.angle_beta   90.00
_cell.angle_gamma   90.00
#
_symmetry.space_group_name_H-M   'P 1'
#
loop_
_entity.id
_entity.type
_entity.pdbx_description
1 polymer ?
#
loop_
_entity_poly.entity_id
_entity_poly.type
_entity_poly.pdbx_seq_one_letter_code
_entity_poly.pdbx_strand_id
1 'polypeptide(L)'
;MYYRNLTFISSIFCLLCLVSCAQGTGSGAETRGGDFTVSGKITNTEAKKVYLKQINFSTGSPIILDSVNISKDGNYRFKTTKIRGQHLFIIQPADGYPFLFINDASNATVNINGDSPLTPDINGSEGTTGLYTFLGTYRKDDSSVVETFKALDSIHKLTKTTAKDDSVRDALGQQRDQQIVQMNKDIASFVGSTTSPVAAFYVLKLMAPRSIQPEDLLPLTQKASERFAEDGSLAALTSQLKVSLASNNPDNYALLDKPAPDLSMQTPDGADMKISDFKGKYLLVDFWASWCGPCRAENPNVVKAYNQYKDKNFTILGVSLDKDKAAWKKAIEADHLTWNHMSDLKYWSSAAVSAYQFNGIPFNVLIDPSGKIIAQNLRGEDLEKKLAEVLK
;
A
#
# COMPACT_ATOMS: atom_id res chain seq x y z
N MET A 1 -15.49 25.29 10.61
CA MET A 1 -14.38 25.09 11.54
C MET A 1 -14.18 23.58 11.65
N TYR A 2 -13.24 23.01 10.99
CA TYR A 2 -12.76 21.62 10.96
C TYR A 2 -12.51 21.12 9.55
N TYR A 3 -11.29 21.23 9.08
CA TYR A 3 -10.58 20.22 8.32
C TYR A 3 -9.10 20.65 8.24
N ARG A 4 -8.39 20.43 9.32
CA ARG A 4 -6.93 20.37 9.32
C ARG A 4 -6.58 18.90 9.42
N ASN A 5 -5.81 18.43 8.47
CA ASN A 5 -5.05 17.19 8.34
C ASN A 5 -5.52 16.29 7.19
N LEU A 6 -5.25 16.74 5.96
CA LEU A 6 -5.01 15.85 4.84
C LEU A 6 -3.51 15.83 4.55
N THR A 7 -2.74 15.31 5.50
CA THR A 7 -1.39 14.82 5.27
C THR A 7 -1.48 13.42 4.66
N PHE A 8 -1.96 13.34 3.40
CA PHE A 8 -2.17 12.08 2.69
C PHE A 8 -1.14 11.81 1.59
N ILE A 9 0.04 12.46 1.64
CA ILE A 9 1.12 12.24 0.66
C ILE A 9 2.46 11.88 1.33
N SER A 10 2.50 11.58 2.63
CA SER A 10 3.80 11.41 3.31
C SER A 10 4.12 10.02 3.88
N SER A 11 3.40 8.97 3.55
CA SER A 11 3.65 7.66 4.20
C SER A 11 3.73 6.45 3.25
N ILE A 12 4.02 6.67 1.96
CA ILE A 12 4.35 5.55 1.05
C ILE A 12 5.71 5.84 0.44
N PHE A 13 6.76 5.71 1.26
CA PHE A 13 8.12 5.81 0.77
C PHE A 13 9.06 4.95 1.60
N CYS A 14 9.22 3.72 1.21
CA CYS A 14 10.48 2.98 1.29
C CYS A 14 10.30 1.57 0.72
N LEU A 15 10.44 1.43 -0.57
CA LEU A 15 10.93 0.18 -1.17
C LEU A 15 11.46 0.48 -2.56
N LEU A 16 12.68 0.96 -2.64
CA LEU A 16 13.44 0.96 -3.89
C LEU A 16 14.93 1.08 -3.57
N CYS A 17 15.63 -0.01 -3.62
CA CYS A 17 17.04 -0.01 -3.94
C CYS A 17 17.30 -1.06 -5.03
N LEU A 18 17.90 -0.54 -6.13
CA LEU A 18 18.72 -1.22 -7.09
C LEU A 18 18.06 -2.10 -8.15
N VAL A 19 17.81 -1.52 -9.32
CA VAL A 19 18.23 -2.18 -10.58
C VAL A 19 18.73 -1.10 -11.54
N SER A 20 19.95 -1.31 -11.99
CA SER A 20 20.71 -0.56 -12.97
C SER A 20 20.07 -0.55 -14.36
N CYS A 21 20.27 0.55 -15.07
CA CYS A 21 19.88 0.79 -16.46
C CYS A 21 20.30 -0.33 -17.40
N ALA A 22 19.34 -0.86 -18.17
CA ALA A 22 19.60 -1.43 -19.47
C ALA A 22 18.90 -0.54 -20.51
N GLN A 23 19.66 0.19 -21.29
CA GLN A 23 19.19 0.89 -22.50
C GLN A 23 18.97 -0.14 -23.59
N GLY A 24 17.70 -0.48 -23.84
CA GLY A 24 17.29 -1.26 -25.01
C GLY A 24 16.81 -0.32 -26.11
N THR A 25 17.55 -0.24 -27.21
CA THR A 25 17.12 0.39 -28.47
C THR A 25 16.15 -0.55 -29.18
N GLY A 26 14.86 -0.34 -29.02
CA GLY A 26 13.80 -1.01 -29.78
C GLY A 26 12.94 0.03 -30.49
N SER A 27 12.86 -0.03 -31.81
CA SER A 27 11.95 0.76 -32.64
C SER A 27 10.53 0.20 -32.52
N GLY A 28 9.77 0.67 -31.52
CA GLY A 28 8.35 0.40 -31.37
C GLY A 28 7.52 1.65 -31.65
N ALA A 29 6.30 1.48 -32.12
CA ALA A 29 5.35 2.57 -32.39
C ALA A 29 5.17 3.45 -31.13
N GLU A 30 5.38 4.75 -31.28
CA GLU A 30 5.28 5.71 -30.16
C GLU A 30 3.88 5.67 -29.55
N THR A 31 3.80 5.31 -28.27
CA THR A 31 2.57 5.53 -27.48
C THR A 31 2.16 7.00 -27.59
N ARG A 32 0.85 7.26 -27.77
CA ARG A 32 0.31 8.63 -27.84
C ARG A 32 0.74 9.40 -26.59
N GLY A 33 1.63 10.34 -26.77
CA GLY A 33 2.19 11.21 -25.74
C GLY A 33 3.42 11.89 -26.32
N GLY A 34 3.64 13.15 -25.98
CA GLY A 34 4.73 13.95 -26.56
C GLY A 34 4.69 15.38 -26.09
N ASP A 35 5.19 16.29 -26.91
CA ASP A 35 5.09 17.71 -26.67
C ASP A 35 3.64 18.15 -26.53
N PHE A 36 3.34 18.94 -25.51
CA PHE A 36 1.98 19.36 -25.23
C PHE A 36 1.88 20.82 -24.77
N THR A 37 0.68 21.35 -24.91
CA THR A 37 0.25 22.57 -24.28
C THR A 37 -0.90 22.26 -23.34
N VAL A 38 -0.78 22.63 -22.07
CA VAL A 38 -1.90 22.63 -21.12
C VAL A 38 -2.16 24.05 -20.66
N SER A 39 -3.40 24.48 -20.73
CA SER A 39 -3.86 25.80 -20.32
C SER A 39 -5.17 25.71 -19.56
N GLY A 40 -5.59 26.77 -18.94
CA GLY A 40 -6.86 26.83 -18.24
C GLY A 40 -6.97 28.03 -17.34
N LYS A 41 -8.01 28.02 -16.52
CA LYS A 41 -8.32 29.07 -15.56
C LYS A 41 -8.33 28.47 -14.15
N ILE A 42 -7.69 29.16 -13.21
CA ILE A 42 -7.78 28.83 -11.78
C ILE A 42 -8.59 29.94 -11.12
N THR A 43 -9.69 29.55 -10.49
CA THR A 43 -10.58 30.46 -9.76
C THR A 43 -10.51 30.15 -8.26
N ASN A 44 -10.95 31.12 -7.44
CA ASN A 44 -11.02 30.97 -5.98
C ASN A 44 -9.66 30.52 -5.36
N THR A 45 -8.59 31.25 -5.76
CA THR A 45 -7.23 31.02 -5.26
C THR A 45 -6.52 32.32 -4.99
N GLU A 46 -5.72 32.37 -3.95
CA GLU A 46 -4.79 33.46 -3.65
C GLU A 46 -3.44 33.29 -4.36
N ALA A 47 -3.21 32.12 -4.96
CA ALA A 47 -1.96 31.78 -5.61
C ALA A 47 -1.67 32.73 -6.78
N LYS A 48 -0.43 33.24 -6.83
CA LYS A 48 0.06 34.10 -7.94
C LYS A 48 0.83 33.31 -8.99
N LYS A 49 1.20 32.06 -8.65
CA LYS A 49 2.03 31.19 -9.48
C LYS A 49 1.47 29.78 -9.48
N VAL A 50 1.61 29.09 -10.60
CA VAL A 50 1.30 27.67 -10.75
C VAL A 50 2.54 26.95 -11.27
N TYR A 51 2.76 25.72 -10.79
CA TYR A 51 3.87 24.84 -11.13
C TYR A 51 3.37 23.69 -11.97
N LEU A 52 4.15 23.31 -12.99
CA LEU A 52 4.04 22.04 -13.68
C LEU A 52 5.13 21.11 -13.15
N LYS A 53 4.73 19.99 -12.58
CA LYS A 53 5.64 18.99 -12.02
C LYS A 53 5.41 17.65 -12.72
N GLN A 54 6.46 16.87 -12.92
CA GLN A 54 6.36 15.49 -13.40
C GLN A 54 6.45 14.53 -12.22
N ILE A 55 5.57 13.54 -12.16
CA ILE A 55 5.66 12.49 -11.15
C ILE A 55 6.79 11.52 -11.53
N ASN A 56 7.76 11.39 -10.66
CA ASN A 56 8.78 10.36 -10.78
C ASN A 56 8.39 9.16 -9.91
N PHE A 57 7.86 8.11 -10.52
CA PHE A 57 7.43 6.91 -9.81
C PHE A 57 8.57 6.09 -9.19
N SER A 58 9.83 6.35 -9.58
CA SER A 58 10.99 5.65 -9.02
C SER A 58 11.48 6.28 -7.72
N THR A 59 11.50 7.62 -7.65
CA THR A 59 11.91 8.36 -6.44
C THR A 59 10.73 8.81 -5.60
N GLY A 60 9.51 8.86 -6.19
CA GLY A 60 8.26 9.35 -5.65
C GLY A 60 8.21 10.85 -5.40
N SER A 61 9.28 11.56 -5.60
CA SER A 61 9.32 13.01 -5.47
C SER A 61 9.03 13.65 -6.81
N PRO A 62 8.02 14.53 -6.91
CA PRO A 62 7.74 15.26 -8.14
C PRO A 62 8.89 16.19 -8.52
N ILE A 63 9.23 16.23 -9.81
CA ILE A 63 10.25 17.12 -10.37
C ILE A 63 9.55 18.36 -10.96
N ILE A 64 9.93 19.56 -10.55
CA ILE A 64 9.42 20.79 -11.13
C ILE A 64 10.01 20.95 -12.53
N LEU A 65 9.14 20.97 -13.55
CA LEU A 65 9.54 21.22 -14.95
C LEU A 65 9.45 22.68 -15.32
N ASP A 66 8.39 23.37 -14.86
CA ASP A 66 8.12 24.76 -15.23
C ASP A 66 7.26 25.45 -14.17
N SER A 67 7.23 26.78 -14.21
CA SER A 67 6.33 27.59 -13.40
C SER A 67 5.94 28.85 -14.14
N VAL A 68 4.65 29.21 -14.11
CA VAL A 68 4.11 30.41 -14.74
C VAL A 68 3.32 31.24 -13.73
N ASN A 69 3.24 32.56 -13.98
CA ASN A 69 2.36 33.42 -13.21
C ASN A 69 0.92 33.26 -13.68
N ILE A 70 0.00 33.27 -12.72
CA ILE A 70 -1.43 33.26 -12.99
C ILE A 70 -1.80 34.71 -13.37
N SER A 71 -2.50 34.90 -14.49
CA SER A 71 -2.95 36.23 -14.93
C SER A 71 -3.99 36.81 -13.97
N LYS A 72 -4.31 38.10 -14.11
CA LYS A 72 -5.37 38.76 -13.32
C LYS A 72 -6.73 38.08 -13.47
N ASP A 73 -6.99 37.48 -14.64
CA ASP A 73 -8.24 36.78 -14.95
C ASP A 73 -8.19 35.30 -14.53
N GLY A 74 -7.11 34.86 -13.87
CA GLY A 74 -6.91 33.50 -13.41
C GLY A 74 -6.30 32.54 -14.45
N ASN A 75 -5.94 33.03 -15.66
CA ASN A 75 -5.45 32.13 -16.72
C ASN A 75 -3.99 31.71 -16.50
N TYR A 76 -3.68 30.50 -16.93
CA TYR A 76 -2.34 29.96 -16.99
C TYR A 76 -2.11 29.15 -18.28
N ARG A 77 -0.86 28.95 -18.67
CA ARG A 77 -0.49 28.14 -19.83
C ARG A 77 0.93 27.60 -19.68
N PHE A 78 1.07 26.28 -19.84
CA PHE A 78 2.35 25.61 -20.01
C PHE A 78 2.49 25.11 -21.44
N LYS A 79 3.70 25.20 -21.98
CA LYS A 79 4.08 24.56 -23.24
C LYS A 79 5.34 23.76 -23.01
N THR A 80 5.25 22.46 -23.16
CA THR A 80 6.35 21.52 -22.88
C THR A 80 6.79 20.89 -24.20
N THR A 81 8.11 20.80 -24.39
CA THR A 81 8.74 20.21 -25.57
C THR A 81 9.77 19.17 -25.15
N LYS A 82 10.08 18.24 -26.05
CA LYS A 82 11.03 17.14 -25.85
C LYS A 82 10.55 16.08 -24.85
N ILE A 83 9.25 15.95 -24.65
CA ILE A 83 8.65 14.87 -23.87
C ILE A 83 8.41 13.68 -24.80
N ARG A 84 8.83 12.47 -24.35
CA ARG A 84 8.57 11.23 -25.07
C ARG A 84 7.61 10.36 -24.26
N GLY A 85 6.55 9.87 -24.90
CA GLY A 85 5.54 9.02 -24.29
C GLY A 85 4.58 9.75 -23.34
N GLN A 86 3.69 8.99 -22.76
CA GLN A 86 2.77 9.49 -21.75
C GLN A 86 3.42 9.58 -20.37
N HIS A 87 3.13 10.67 -19.66
CA HIS A 87 3.55 10.88 -18.28
C HIS A 87 2.41 11.45 -17.45
N LEU A 88 2.49 11.24 -16.15
CA LEU A 88 1.61 11.87 -15.19
C LEU A 88 2.28 13.11 -14.61
N PHE A 89 1.61 14.24 -14.79
CA PHE A 89 2.04 15.54 -14.30
C PHE A 89 1.15 15.99 -13.14
N ILE A 90 1.65 16.97 -12.40
CA ILE A 90 0.92 17.71 -11.40
C ILE A 90 0.90 19.18 -11.83
N ILE A 91 -0.28 19.75 -11.97
CA ILE A 91 -0.50 21.18 -12.06
C ILE A 91 -0.83 21.64 -10.65
N GLN A 92 0.03 22.48 -10.05
CA GLN A 92 -0.11 22.86 -8.64
C GLN A 92 -0.01 24.39 -8.47
N PRO A 93 -1.10 25.07 -8.09
CA PRO A 93 -1.04 26.43 -7.56
C PRO A 93 -0.13 26.50 -6.33
N ALA A 94 0.58 27.62 -6.13
CA ALA A 94 1.59 27.73 -5.05
C ALA A 94 1.02 27.40 -3.67
N ASP A 95 -0.21 27.85 -3.40
CA ASP A 95 -0.89 27.64 -2.11
C ASP A 95 -2.13 26.75 -2.26
N GLY A 96 -2.19 25.94 -3.36
CA GLY A 96 -3.36 25.14 -3.71
C GLY A 96 -3.12 23.65 -3.75
N TYR A 97 -4.20 22.91 -3.99
CA TYR A 97 -4.16 21.47 -4.16
C TYR A 97 -3.51 21.06 -5.48
N PRO A 98 -2.81 19.93 -5.53
CA PRO A 98 -2.25 19.37 -6.76
C PRO A 98 -3.34 18.77 -7.65
N PHE A 99 -3.22 18.97 -8.96
CA PHE A 99 -4.08 18.39 -9.99
C PHE A 99 -3.26 17.46 -10.88
N LEU A 100 -3.74 16.24 -11.05
CA LEU A 100 -3.13 15.27 -11.94
C LEU A 100 -3.49 15.60 -13.39
N PHE A 101 -2.50 15.52 -14.27
CA PHE A 101 -2.66 15.73 -15.71
C PHE A 101 -1.86 14.71 -16.51
N ILE A 102 -2.45 14.17 -17.57
CA ILE A 102 -1.81 13.21 -18.48
C ILE A 102 -1.64 13.87 -19.84
N ASN A 103 -0.45 13.81 -20.41
CA ASN A 103 -0.14 14.35 -21.73
C ASN A 103 -0.52 13.38 -22.87
N ASP A 104 -1.75 12.92 -22.90
CA ASP A 104 -2.29 12.02 -23.92
C ASP A 104 -2.77 12.76 -25.19
N ALA A 105 -2.71 14.08 -25.19
CA ALA A 105 -3.03 14.95 -26.31
C ALA A 105 -2.06 16.13 -26.41
N SER A 106 -1.89 16.68 -27.60
CA SER A 106 -1.00 17.84 -27.85
C SER A 106 -1.53 19.15 -27.27
N ASN A 107 -2.82 19.27 -27.04
CA ASN A 107 -3.46 20.42 -26.42
C ASN A 107 -4.56 19.97 -25.47
N ALA A 108 -4.54 20.51 -24.25
CA ALA A 108 -5.58 20.29 -23.27
C ALA A 108 -5.93 21.56 -22.51
N THR A 109 -7.15 21.62 -22.00
CA THR A 109 -7.62 22.66 -21.09
C THR A 109 -8.00 22.05 -19.77
N VAL A 110 -7.50 22.59 -18.65
CA VAL A 110 -7.81 22.16 -17.30
C VAL A 110 -8.19 23.37 -16.48
N ASN A 111 -9.48 23.54 -16.22
CA ASN A 111 -10.00 24.61 -15.38
C ASN A 111 -10.14 24.09 -13.94
N ILE A 112 -9.65 24.86 -12.99
CA ILE A 112 -9.52 24.48 -11.59
C ILE A 112 -10.28 25.48 -10.73
N ASN A 113 -11.18 24.99 -9.89
CA ASN A 113 -11.81 25.79 -8.85
C ASN A 113 -11.19 25.43 -7.49
N GLY A 114 -10.56 26.42 -6.82
CA GLY A 114 -9.93 26.23 -5.52
C GLY A 114 -10.88 25.73 -4.43
N ASP A 115 -12.17 26.06 -4.50
CA ASP A 115 -13.19 25.61 -3.56
C ASP A 115 -13.66 24.16 -3.83
N SER A 116 -13.45 23.69 -5.07
CA SER A 116 -13.82 22.33 -5.50
C SER A 116 -12.66 21.64 -6.21
N PRO A 117 -11.53 21.44 -5.51
CA PRO A 117 -10.28 21.02 -6.14
C PRO A 117 -10.29 19.59 -6.69
N LEU A 118 -11.31 18.80 -6.38
CA LEU A 118 -11.40 17.41 -6.78
C LEU A 118 -12.21 17.17 -8.06
N THR A 119 -12.79 18.22 -8.63
CA THR A 119 -13.65 18.17 -9.81
C THR A 119 -13.24 19.23 -10.84
N PRO A 120 -12.02 19.12 -11.43
CA PRO A 120 -11.61 20.04 -12.49
C PRO A 120 -12.48 19.85 -13.75
N ASP A 121 -12.66 20.93 -14.51
CA ASP A 121 -13.22 20.86 -15.85
C ASP A 121 -12.09 20.60 -16.84
N ILE A 122 -12.13 19.45 -17.53
CA ILE A 122 -11.04 18.93 -18.37
C ILE A 122 -11.54 18.78 -19.80
N ASN A 123 -10.78 19.34 -20.74
CA ASN A 123 -11.06 19.22 -22.17
C ASN A 123 -9.77 18.80 -22.91
N GLY A 124 -9.89 17.89 -23.88
CA GLY A 124 -8.79 17.49 -24.76
C GLY A 124 -7.80 16.49 -24.15
N SER A 125 -8.12 15.86 -23.01
CA SER A 125 -7.33 14.76 -22.42
C SER A 125 -8.28 13.67 -21.92
N GLU A 126 -8.44 12.59 -22.69
CA GLU A 126 -9.30 11.47 -22.32
C GLU A 126 -8.75 10.72 -21.10
N GLY A 127 -7.43 10.50 -21.04
CA GLY A 127 -6.78 9.84 -19.93
C GLY A 127 -6.95 10.59 -18.61
N THR A 128 -6.82 11.94 -18.65
CA THR A 128 -7.05 12.79 -17.46
C THR A 128 -8.51 12.76 -17.05
N THR A 129 -9.45 12.91 -17.99
CA THR A 129 -10.90 12.87 -17.72
C THR A 129 -11.31 11.52 -17.12
N GLY A 130 -10.88 10.43 -17.74
CA GLY A 130 -11.15 9.07 -17.25
C GLY A 130 -10.60 8.82 -15.85
N LEU A 131 -9.37 9.30 -15.59
CA LEU A 131 -8.75 9.19 -14.26
C LEU A 131 -9.57 9.95 -13.20
N TYR A 132 -10.02 11.18 -13.48
CA TYR A 132 -10.84 11.94 -12.52
C TYR A 132 -12.22 11.35 -12.29
N THR A 133 -12.85 10.80 -13.33
CA THR A 133 -14.12 10.06 -13.20
C THR A 133 -13.94 8.87 -12.26
N PHE A 134 -12.89 8.08 -12.47
CA PHE A 134 -12.55 6.96 -11.59
C PHE A 134 -12.24 7.44 -10.15
N LEU A 135 -11.40 8.46 -9.99
CA LEU A 135 -11.06 9.00 -8.68
C LEU A 135 -12.29 9.50 -7.90
N GLY A 136 -13.29 10.03 -8.60
CA GLY A 136 -14.57 10.43 -7.99
C GLY A 136 -15.32 9.25 -7.38
N THR A 137 -15.46 8.14 -8.14
CA THR A 137 -16.05 6.89 -7.66
C THR A 137 -15.24 6.30 -6.51
N TYR A 138 -13.93 6.12 -6.72
CA TYR A 138 -13.04 5.53 -5.72
C TYR A 138 -13.07 6.27 -4.37
N ARG A 139 -13.10 7.60 -4.37
CA ARG A 139 -13.17 8.39 -3.12
C ARG A 139 -14.47 8.16 -2.36
N LYS A 140 -15.59 8.02 -3.09
CA LYS A 140 -16.88 7.72 -2.49
C LYS A 140 -16.84 6.35 -1.80
N ASP A 141 -16.29 5.36 -2.48
CA ASP A 141 -16.18 3.99 -1.96
C ASP A 141 -15.22 3.94 -0.76
N ASP A 142 -14.02 4.54 -0.89
CA ASP A 142 -13.03 4.64 0.18
C ASP A 142 -13.62 5.33 1.43
N SER A 143 -14.39 6.40 1.25
CA SER A 143 -15.07 7.10 2.36
C SER A 143 -16.08 6.18 3.06
N SER A 144 -16.86 5.42 2.29
CA SER A 144 -17.83 4.47 2.84
C SER A 144 -17.15 3.34 3.63
N VAL A 145 -16.05 2.82 3.12
CA VAL A 145 -15.23 1.81 3.83
C VAL A 145 -14.66 2.39 5.13
N VAL A 146 -14.10 3.61 5.08
CA VAL A 146 -13.55 4.30 6.27
C VAL A 146 -14.62 4.53 7.34
N GLU A 147 -15.84 4.92 6.96
CA GLU A 147 -16.95 5.09 7.90
C GLU A 147 -17.33 3.77 8.56
N THR A 148 -17.40 2.69 7.80
CA THR A 148 -17.68 1.34 8.32
C THR A 148 -16.58 0.88 9.30
N PHE A 149 -15.30 1.14 8.99
CA PHE A 149 -14.21 0.85 9.92
C PHE A 149 -14.32 1.65 11.22
N LYS A 150 -14.70 2.94 11.16
CA LYS A 150 -14.92 3.76 12.36
C LYS A 150 -16.05 3.21 13.22
N ALA A 151 -17.14 2.75 12.60
CA ALA A 151 -18.24 2.13 13.31
C ALA A 151 -17.84 0.82 13.99
N LEU A 152 -17.08 -0.04 13.30
CA LEU A 152 -16.48 -1.26 13.88
C LEU A 152 -15.54 -0.95 15.04
N ASP A 153 -14.63 0.02 14.89
CA ASP A 153 -13.71 0.45 15.95
C ASP A 153 -14.45 0.97 17.19
N SER A 154 -15.59 1.64 16.99
CA SER A 154 -16.43 2.11 18.10
C SER A 154 -17.03 0.96 18.91
N ILE A 155 -17.42 -0.14 18.25
CA ILE A 155 -17.92 -1.35 18.94
C ILE A 155 -16.78 -2.07 19.66
N HIS A 156 -15.60 -2.19 19.04
CA HIS A 156 -14.43 -2.83 19.65
C HIS A 156 -13.94 -2.11 20.93
N LYS A 157 -14.22 -0.83 21.07
CA LYS A 157 -13.87 -0.04 22.27
C LYS A 157 -14.84 -0.22 23.44
N LEU A 158 -15.94 -0.94 23.26
CA LEU A 158 -16.88 -1.23 24.36
C LEU A 158 -16.22 -2.20 25.35
N THR A 159 -16.23 -1.85 26.64
CA THR A 159 -15.67 -2.68 27.70
C THR A 159 -16.52 -3.93 28.01
N LYS A 160 -17.79 -3.92 27.60
CA LYS A 160 -18.72 -5.05 27.65
C LYS A 160 -19.55 -5.02 26.37
N THR A 161 -19.63 -6.11 25.64
CA THR A 161 -20.48 -6.30 24.48
C THR A 161 -21.71 -7.09 24.85
N THR A 162 -22.81 -6.83 24.17
CA THR A 162 -24.05 -7.59 24.22
C THR A 162 -24.18 -8.44 22.95
N ALA A 163 -25.09 -9.44 22.95
CA ALA A 163 -25.40 -10.20 21.73
C ALA A 163 -25.88 -9.30 20.58
N LYS A 164 -26.49 -8.15 20.90
CA LYS A 164 -26.87 -7.14 19.90
C LYS A 164 -25.63 -6.46 19.29
N ASP A 165 -24.62 -6.12 20.10
CA ASP A 165 -23.38 -5.51 19.62
C ASP A 165 -22.59 -6.48 18.74
N ASP A 166 -22.58 -7.76 19.07
CA ASP A 166 -21.97 -8.82 18.25
C ASP A 166 -22.68 -8.96 16.89
N SER A 167 -24.02 -8.95 16.87
CA SER A 167 -24.79 -8.98 15.62
C SER A 167 -24.55 -7.75 14.75
N VAL A 168 -24.44 -6.54 15.34
CA VAL A 168 -24.13 -5.31 14.63
C VAL A 168 -22.69 -5.35 14.09
N ARG A 169 -21.74 -5.85 14.86
CA ARG A 169 -20.34 -6.01 14.42
C ARG A 169 -20.25 -6.93 13.20
N ASP A 170 -20.95 -8.07 13.23
CA ASP A 170 -20.93 -9.03 12.12
C ASP A 170 -21.56 -8.44 10.87
N ALA A 171 -22.67 -7.70 11.01
CA ALA A 171 -23.32 -7.00 9.89
C ALA A 171 -22.40 -5.91 9.28
N LEU A 172 -21.73 -5.11 10.12
CA LEU A 172 -20.77 -4.12 9.66
C LEU A 172 -19.54 -4.77 9.01
N GLY A 173 -19.08 -5.92 9.50
CA GLY A 173 -18.03 -6.71 8.89
C GLY A 173 -18.39 -7.14 7.47
N GLN A 174 -19.59 -7.71 7.28
CA GLN A 174 -20.10 -8.10 5.96
C GLN A 174 -20.26 -6.88 5.04
N GLN A 175 -20.77 -5.77 5.56
CA GLN A 175 -20.89 -4.52 4.79
C GLN A 175 -19.52 -4.03 4.30
N ARG A 176 -18.53 -3.97 5.18
CA ARG A 176 -17.14 -3.61 4.83
C ARG A 176 -16.60 -4.49 3.70
N ASP A 177 -16.75 -5.80 3.82
CA ASP A 177 -16.23 -6.75 2.84
C ASP A 177 -16.91 -6.57 1.48
N GLN A 178 -18.21 -6.33 1.44
CA GLN A 178 -18.95 -6.00 0.21
C GLN A 178 -18.48 -4.67 -0.41
N GLN A 179 -18.22 -3.64 0.41
CA GLN A 179 -17.70 -2.35 -0.05
C GLN A 179 -16.30 -2.49 -0.66
N ILE A 180 -15.41 -3.28 -0.03
CA ILE A 180 -14.05 -3.55 -0.56
C ILE A 180 -14.14 -4.32 -1.88
N VAL A 181 -15.01 -5.33 -1.97
CA VAL A 181 -15.24 -6.08 -3.21
C VAL A 181 -15.72 -5.16 -4.34
N GLN A 182 -16.63 -4.22 -4.04
CA GLN A 182 -17.12 -3.26 -5.04
C GLN A 182 -15.99 -2.31 -5.48
N MET A 183 -15.25 -1.74 -4.56
CA MET A 183 -14.09 -0.88 -4.85
C MET A 183 -13.04 -1.59 -5.71
N ASN A 184 -12.77 -2.88 -5.44
CA ASN A 184 -11.84 -3.68 -6.24
C ASN A 184 -12.37 -3.96 -7.66
N LYS A 185 -13.69 -4.14 -7.83
CA LYS A 185 -14.32 -4.23 -9.15
C LYS A 185 -14.18 -2.93 -9.94
N ASP A 186 -14.34 -1.79 -9.30
CA ASP A 186 -14.22 -0.48 -9.94
C ASP A 186 -12.77 -0.20 -10.37
N ILE A 187 -11.78 -0.59 -9.54
CA ILE A 187 -10.36 -0.60 -9.92
C ILE A 187 -10.14 -1.47 -11.16
N ALA A 188 -10.61 -2.72 -11.15
CA ALA A 188 -10.42 -3.65 -12.26
C ALA A 188 -11.12 -3.16 -13.55
N SER A 189 -12.32 -2.60 -13.44
CA SER A 189 -13.06 -2.01 -14.54
C SER A 189 -12.33 -0.82 -15.14
N PHE A 190 -11.85 0.11 -14.32
CA PHE A 190 -11.07 1.25 -14.79
C PHE A 190 -9.79 0.80 -15.49
N VAL A 191 -8.99 -0.07 -14.86
CA VAL A 191 -7.76 -0.61 -15.45
C VAL A 191 -8.06 -1.35 -16.76
N GLY A 192 -9.19 -2.05 -16.84
CA GLY A 192 -9.65 -2.75 -18.05
C GLY A 192 -10.11 -1.83 -19.18
N SER A 193 -10.60 -0.63 -18.90
CA SER A 193 -11.21 0.25 -19.91
C SER A 193 -10.39 1.48 -20.28
N THR A 194 -9.51 1.99 -19.36
CA THR A 194 -8.73 3.20 -19.65
C THR A 194 -7.86 3.06 -20.91
N THR A 195 -7.77 4.13 -21.68
CA THR A 195 -6.90 4.21 -22.87
C THR A 195 -5.48 4.68 -22.54
N SER A 196 -5.22 5.06 -21.26
CA SER A 196 -3.95 5.60 -20.81
C SER A 196 -3.14 4.57 -20.01
N PRO A 197 -1.97 4.14 -20.49
CA PRO A 197 -1.08 3.24 -19.75
C PRO A 197 -0.60 3.86 -18.44
N VAL A 198 -0.33 5.16 -18.41
CA VAL A 198 0.14 5.84 -17.19
C VAL A 198 -0.96 5.97 -16.15
N ALA A 199 -2.23 6.11 -16.55
CA ALA A 199 -3.37 6.06 -15.63
C ALA A 199 -3.54 4.66 -15.04
N ALA A 200 -3.48 3.62 -15.88
CA ALA A 200 -3.50 2.23 -15.40
C ALA A 200 -2.35 1.94 -14.42
N PHE A 201 -1.14 2.36 -14.77
CA PHE A 201 0.03 2.20 -13.90
C PHE A 201 -0.13 2.93 -12.55
N TYR A 202 -0.62 4.17 -12.57
CA TYR A 202 -0.87 4.96 -11.36
C TYR A 202 -1.83 4.23 -10.42
N VAL A 203 -2.94 3.74 -10.95
CA VAL A 203 -3.96 3.02 -10.15
C VAL A 203 -3.41 1.69 -9.65
N LEU A 204 -2.78 0.89 -10.48
CA LEU A 204 -2.22 -0.42 -10.12
C LEU A 204 -1.08 -0.32 -9.10
N LYS A 205 -0.24 0.72 -9.19
CA LYS A 205 0.92 0.87 -8.29
C LYS A 205 0.58 1.52 -6.96
N LEU A 206 -0.31 2.52 -6.93
CA LEU A 206 -0.51 3.37 -5.75
C LEU A 206 -1.86 3.19 -5.08
N MET A 207 -2.89 2.71 -5.79
CA MET A 207 -4.25 2.62 -5.25
C MET A 207 -4.66 1.17 -4.99
N ALA A 208 -4.52 0.31 -5.97
CA ALA A 208 -4.94 -1.08 -5.91
C ALA A 208 -4.31 -1.87 -4.72
N PRO A 209 -3.02 -1.72 -4.37
CA PRO A 209 -2.42 -2.46 -3.25
C PRO A 209 -3.00 -2.12 -1.87
N ARG A 210 -3.89 -1.13 -1.78
CA ARG A 210 -4.56 -0.77 -0.52
C ARG A 210 -5.69 -1.74 -0.16
N SER A 211 -6.23 -2.45 -1.14
CA SER A 211 -7.40 -3.34 -0.98
C SER A 211 -7.30 -4.65 -1.75
N ILE A 212 -6.40 -4.75 -2.74
CA ILE A 212 -6.19 -5.95 -3.56
C ILE A 212 -4.88 -6.63 -3.12
N GLN A 213 -4.97 -7.90 -2.80
CA GLN A 213 -3.78 -8.68 -2.43
C GLN A 213 -2.87 -8.89 -3.66
N PRO A 214 -1.55 -9.07 -3.47
CA PRO A 214 -0.60 -9.24 -4.57
C PRO A 214 -0.96 -10.36 -5.53
N GLU A 215 -1.54 -11.45 -5.04
CA GLU A 215 -1.99 -12.61 -5.83
C GLU A 215 -3.10 -12.24 -6.82
N ASP A 216 -4.07 -11.42 -6.39
CA ASP A 216 -5.18 -10.93 -7.21
C ASP A 216 -4.77 -9.72 -8.06
N LEU A 217 -3.77 -8.94 -7.61
CA LEU A 217 -3.25 -7.78 -8.32
C LEU A 217 -2.42 -8.18 -9.55
N LEU A 218 -1.69 -9.30 -9.47
CA LEU A 218 -0.83 -9.77 -10.56
C LEU A 218 -1.59 -10.00 -11.87
N PRO A 219 -2.74 -10.73 -11.91
CA PRO A 219 -3.51 -10.92 -13.14
C PRO A 219 -3.99 -9.60 -13.76
N LEU A 220 -4.40 -8.63 -12.94
CA LEU A 220 -4.82 -7.30 -13.40
C LEU A 220 -3.65 -6.55 -14.05
N THR A 221 -2.49 -6.59 -13.41
CA THR A 221 -1.28 -5.93 -13.88
C THR A 221 -0.75 -6.59 -15.16
N GLN A 222 -0.83 -7.93 -15.28
CA GLN A 222 -0.46 -8.65 -16.49
C GLN A 222 -1.34 -8.26 -17.69
N LYS A 223 -2.67 -8.26 -17.53
CA LYS A 223 -3.61 -7.86 -18.57
C LYS A 223 -3.37 -6.41 -19.02
N ALA A 224 -3.08 -5.50 -18.08
CA ALA A 224 -2.74 -4.13 -18.42
C ALA A 224 -1.41 -4.06 -19.19
N SER A 225 -0.38 -4.80 -18.79
CA SER A 225 0.91 -4.87 -19.46
C SER A 225 0.80 -5.45 -20.88
N GLU A 226 -0.03 -6.48 -21.08
CA GLU A 226 -0.30 -7.06 -22.41
C GLU A 226 -1.01 -6.06 -23.33
N ARG A 227 -2.01 -5.34 -22.80
CA ARG A 227 -2.75 -4.33 -23.54
C ARG A 227 -1.91 -3.12 -23.92
N PHE A 228 -0.98 -2.74 -23.09
CA PHE A 228 -0.04 -1.63 -23.29
C PHE A 228 1.40 -2.16 -23.41
N ALA A 229 1.62 -3.06 -24.36
CA ALA A 229 2.89 -3.78 -24.53
C ALA A 229 4.12 -2.86 -24.68
N GLU A 230 3.92 -1.63 -25.18
CA GLU A 230 4.97 -0.61 -25.34
C GLU A 230 5.29 0.14 -24.01
N ASP A 231 4.48 -0.05 -22.96
CA ASP A 231 4.72 0.60 -21.67
C ASP A 231 5.63 -0.24 -20.76
N GLY A 232 6.89 0.15 -20.69
CA GLY A 232 7.87 -0.53 -19.84
C GLY A 232 7.57 -0.47 -18.35
N SER A 233 6.76 0.50 -17.89
CA SER A 233 6.43 0.65 -16.46
C SER A 233 5.48 -0.43 -15.99
N LEU A 234 4.46 -0.78 -16.80
CA LEU A 234 3.53 -1.88 -16.51
C LEU A 234 4.23 -3.23 -16.56
N ALA A 235 5.12 -3.44 -17.54
CA ALA A 235 5.93 -4.65 -17.63
C ALA A 235 6.86 -4.80 -16.40
N ALA A 236 7.49 -3.71 -15.97
CA ALA A 236 8.34 -3.70 -14.77
C ALA A 236 7.53 -3.99 -13.50
N LEU A 237 6.34 -3.38 -13.34
CA LEU A 237 5.45 -3.63 -12.20
C LEU A 237 5.01 -5.10 -12.15
N THR A 238 4.64 -5.66 -13.31
CA THR A 238 4.29 -7.09 -13.44
C THR A 238 5.44 -8.00 -13.00
N SER A 239 6.67 -7.68 -13.45
CA SER A 239 7.87 -8.43 -13.08
C SER A 239 8.17 -8.33 -11.58
N GLN A 240 8.03 -7.14 -10.99
CA GLN A 240 8.20 -6.94 -9.55
C GLN A 240 7.20 -7.75 -8.73
N LEU A 241 5.92 -7.77 -9.13
CA LEU A 241 4.89 -8.57 -8.46
C LEU A 241 5.19 -10.08 -8.58
N LYS A 242 5.60 -10.55 -9.76
CA LYS A 242 6.00 -11.96 -9.95
C LYS A 242 7.16 -12.35 -9.04
N VAL A 243 8.20 -11.52 -8.96
CA VAL A 243 9.36 -11.76 -8.08
C VAL A 243 8.94 -11.75 -6.62
N SER A 244 8.11 -10.77 -6.21
CA SER A 244 7.60 -10.70 -4.84
C SER A 244 6.79 -11.93 -4.45
N LEU A 245 5.88 -12.38 -5.32
CA LEU A 245 5.07 -13.58 -5.08
C LEU A 245 5.91 -14.86 -5.09
N ALA A 246 6.89 -14.97 -5.99
CA ALA A 246 7.81 -16.10 -6.01
C ALA A 246 8.67 -16.15 -4.73
N SER A 247 9.09 -15.00 -4.22
CA SER A 247 9.85 -14.91 -2.95
C SER A 247 8.98 -15.23 -1.73
N ASN A 248 7.68 -15.02 -1.83
CA ASN A 248 6.70 -15.33 -0.77
C ASN A 248 6.07 -16.72 -0.93
N ASN A 249 6.44 -17.49 -1.98
CA ASN A 249 5.97 -18.87 -2.14
C ASN A 249 6.52 -19.73 -0.99
N PRO A 250 5.67 -20.44 -0.23
CA PRO A 250 6.09 -21.32 0.84
C PRO A 250 7.20 -22.29 0.46
N ASP A 251 7.18 -22.80 -0.78
CA ASP A 251 8.15 -23.77 -1.28
C ASP A 251 9.51 -23.17 -1.67
N ASN A 252 9.62 -21.82 -1.79
CA ASN A 252 10.83 -21.12 -2.24
C ASN A 252 11.49 -20.24 -1.18
N TYR A 253 11.02 -20.28 0.06
CA TYR A 253 11.63 -19.49 1.12
C TYR A 253 13.06 -19.98 1.41
N ALA A 254 14.02 -19.09 1.22
CA ALA A 254 15.44 -19.44 1.28
C ALA A 254 15.90 -20.04 2.63
N LEU A 255 15.16 -19.78 3.71
CA LEU A 255 15.43 -20.30 5.05
C LEU A 255 14.51 -21.48 5.43
N LEU A 256 13.61 -21.91 4.57
CA LEU A 256 12.81 -23.11 4.83
C LEU A 256 13.75 -24.32 5.00
N ASP A 257 13.45 -25.17 5.96
CA ASP A 257 14.25 -26.33 6.35
C ASP A 257 15.67 -26.02 6.89
N LYS A 258 15.98 -24.74 7.16
CA LYS A 258 17.26 -24.32 7.74
C LYS A 258 17.11 -23.89 9.20
N PRO A 259 18.22 -23.86 9.96
CA PRO A 259 18.23 -23.27 11.29
C PRO A 259 17.77 -21.80 11.24
N ALA A 260 16.88 -21.42 12.16
CA ALA A 260 16.41 -20.05 12.28
C ALA A 260 17.54 -19.10 12.70
N PRO A 261 17.71 -17.94 12.04
CA PRO A 261 18.65 -16.94 12.48
C PRO A 261 18.34 -16.47 13.92
N ASP A 262 19.36 -16.45 14.77
CA ASP A 262 19.18 -15.99 16.17
C ASP A 262 19.25 -14.47 16.22
N LEU A 263 18.13 -13.84 16.57
CA LEU A 263 18.01 -12.39 16.78
C LEU A 263 18.00 -12.09 18.27
N SER A 264 18.68 -11.02 18.66
CA SER A 264 18.64 -10.47 20.02
C SER A 264 18.13 -9.03 19.94
N MET A 265 17.01 -8.74 20.65
CA MET A 265 16.38 -7.42 20.68
C MET A 265 15.79 -7.16 22.07
N GLN A 266 15.36 -5.92 22.32
CA GLN A 266 14.76 -5.55 23.61
C GLN A 266 13.25 -5.84 23.66
N THR A 267 12.79 -6.30 24.80
CA THR A 267 11.37 -6.42 25.14
C THR A 267 10.73 -5.03 25.33
N PRO A 268 9.39 -4.93 25.40
CA PRO A 268 8.71 -3.69 25.76
C PRO A 268 9.20 -3.07 27.07
N ASP A 269 9.71 -3.87 27.98
CA ASP A 269 10.22 -3.41 29.29
C ASP A 269 11.74 -3.18 29.30
N GLY A 270 12.42 -3.44 28.19
CA GLY A 270 13.84 -3.14 27.99
C GLY A 270 14.81 -4.27 28.35
N ALA A 271 14.30 -5.45 28.66
CA ALA A 271 15.14 -6.63 28.84
C ALA A 271 15.58 -7.19 27.49
N ASP A 272 16.78 -7.77 27.40
CA ASP A 272 17.23 -8.46 26.20
C ASP A 272 16.52 -9.81 26.08
N MET A 273 16.14 -10.16 24.86
CA MET A 273 15.48 -11.42 24.50
C MET A 273 16.00 -11.95 23.19
N LYS A 274 16.14 -13.27 23.07
CA LYS A 274 16.64 -13.95 21.87
C LYS A 274 15.65 -14.99 21.37
N ILE A 275 15.69 -15.27 20.08
CA ILE A 275 14.92 -16.38 19.49
C ILE A 275 15.35 -17.72 20.10
N SER A 276 16.65 -17.89 20.36
CA SER A 276 17.18 -19.10 21.00
C SER A 276 16.67 -19.37 22.42
N ASP A 277 16.11 -18.39 23.12
CA ASP A 277 15.50 -18.55 24.45
C ASP A 277 14.24 -19.46 24.40
N PHE A 278 13.67 -19.67 23.21
CA PHE A 278 12.49 -20.49 22.98
C PHE A 278 12.80 -21.92 22.48
N LYS A 279 14.07 -22.34 22.44
CA LYS A 279 14.44 -23.69 22.03
C LYS A 279 13.68 -24.75 22.84
N GLY A 280 13.33 -25.84 22.18
CA GLY A 280 12.54 -26.91 22.77
C GLY A 280 11.03 -26.73 22.60
N LYS A 281 10.56 -25.60 22.07
CA LYS A 281 9.15 -25.33 21.76
C LYS A 281 8.95 -25.13 20.25
N TYR A 282 7.74 -25.39 19.79
CA TYR A 282 7.30 -24.80 18.52
C TYR A 282 7.12 -23.29 18.71
N LEU A 283 7.80 -22.50 17.90
CA LEU A 283 7.80 -21.05 18.01
C LEU A 283 7.28 -20.41 16.70
N LEU A 284 6.19 -19.67 16.79
CA LEU A 284 5.78 -18.77 15.70
C LEU A 284 6.47 -17.43 15.92
N VAL A 285 7.40 -17.07 15.06
CA VAL A 285 7.99 -15.72 15.03
C VAL A 285 7.15 -14.87 14.09
N ASP A 286 6.43 -13.90 14.66
CA ASP A 286 5.49 -13.03 13.92
C ASP A 286 6.08 -11.62 13.76
N PHE A 287 6.36 -11.23 12.52
CA PHE A 287 6.90 -9.91 12.17
C PHE A 287 5.74 -8.97 11.82
N TRP A 288 5.57 -7.95 12.62
CA TRP A 288 4.43 -7.05 12.57
C TRP A 288 4.78 -5.60 12.94
N ALA A 289 3.81 -4.69 12.99
CA ALA A 289 3.96 -3.36 13.56
C ALA A 289 2.61 -2.75 13.96
N SER A 290 2.63 -1.80 14.88
CA SER A 290 1.43 -1.06 15.32
C SER A 290 0.74 -0.29 14.18
N TRP A 291 1.51 0.18 13.22
CA TRP A 291 1.04 0.92 12.04
C TRP A 291 0.62 0.02 10.86
N CYS A 292 0.86 -1.28 10.95
CA CYS A 292 0.53 -2.25 9.90
C CYS A 292 -0.95 -2.66 10.00
N GLY A 293 -1.81 -2.04 9.21
CA GLY A 293 -3.24 -2.36 9.19
C GLY A 293 -3.56 -3.84 8.93
N PRO A 294 -2.97 -4.48 7.89
CA PRO A 294 -3.17 -5.91 7.65
C PRO A 294 -2.70 -6.80 8.80
N CYS A 295 -1.58 -6.44 9.49
CA CYS A 295 -1.12 -7.19 10.67
C CYS A 295 -2.17 -7.13 11.80
N ARG A 296 -2.69 -5.93 12.06
CA ARG A 296 -3.72 -5.70 13.07
C ARG A 296 -5.03 -6.44 12.75
N ALA A 297 -5.35 -6.59 11.47
CA ALA A 297 -6.50 -7.37 11.02
C ALA A 297 -6.31 -8.88 11.21
N GLU A 298 -5.07 -9.39 11.11
CA GLU A 298 -4.73 -10.80 11.32
C GLU A 298 -4.58 -11.16 12.82
N ASN A 299 -4.24 -10.21 13.68
CA ASN A 299 -4.01 -10.45 15.12
C ASN A 299 -5.11 -11.27 15.82
N PRO A 300 -6.42 -11.07 15.55
CA PRO A 300 -7.46 -11.93 16.14
C PRO A 300 -7.30 -13.42 15.84
N ASN A 301 -6.87 -13.78 14.61
CA ASN A 301 -6.61 -15.17 14.23
C ASN A 301 -5.39 -15.72 14.99
N VAL A 302 -4.33 -14.91 15.11
CA VAL A 302 -3.12 -15.27 15.86
C VAL A 302 -3.43 -15.45 17.34
N VAL A 303 -4.25 -14.59 17.95
CA VAL A 303 -4.73 -14.71 19.36
C VAL A 303 -5.54 -15.98 19.54
N LYS A 304 -6.43 -16.30 18.60
CA LYS A 304 -7.21 -17.55 18.64
C LYS A 304 -6.29 -18.77 18.62
N ALA A 305 -5.34 -18.81 17.68
CA ALA A 305 -4.37 -19.89 17.56
C ALA A 305 -3.50 -20.02 18.83
N TYR A 306 -3.02 -18.90 19.38
CA TYR A 306 -2.25 -18.92 20.62
C TYR A 306 -3.05 -19.52 21.80
N ASN A 307 -4.26 -19.05 22.02
CA ASN A 307 -5.12 -19.56 23.10
C ASN A 307 -5.43 -21.04 22.97
N GLN A 308 -5.55 -21.55 21.73
CA GLN A 308 -5.83 -22.96 21.47
C GLN A 308 -4.61 -23.86 21.69
N TYR A 309 -3.38 -23.38 21.44
CA TYR A 309 -2.19 -24.22 21.38
C TYR A 309 -1.11 -23.91 22.41
N LYS A 310 -1.19 -22.80 23.18
CA LYS A 310 -0.17 -22.38 24.16
C LYS A 310 0.22 -23.46 25.18
N ASP A 311 -0.70 -24.34 25.50
CA ASP A 311 -0.48 -25.43 26.46
C ASP A 311 0.05 -26.74 25.80
N LYS A 312 0.28 -26.70 24.48
CA LYS A 312 0.77 -27.82 23.66
C LYS A 312 2.21 -27.63 23.16
N ASN A 313 3.11 -27.22 24.04
CA ASN A 313 4.51 -26.91 23.68
C ASN A 313 4.67 -25.91 22.55
N PHE A 314 3.76 -24.92 22.46
CA PHE A 314 3.74 -23.87 21.46
C PHE A 314 3.83 -22.50 22.12
N THR A 315 4.49 -21.57 21.47
CA THR A 315 4.48 -20.16 21.84
C THR A 315 4.66 -19.25 20.63
N ILE A 316 4.45 -17.94 20.84
CA ILE A 316 4.64 -16.91 19.83
C ILE A 316 5.68 -15.92 20.34
N LEU A 317 6.46 -15.35 19.42
CA LEU A 317 7.32 -14.21 19.63
C LEU A 317 6.97 -13.12 18.59
N GLY A 318 6.40 -12.03 19.04
CA GLY A 318 6.13 -10.87 18.18
C GLY A 318 7.41 -10.03 18.00
N VAL A 319 7.87 -9.91 16.76
CA VAL A 319 9.02 -9.05 16.39
C VAL A 319 8.48 -7.80 15.71
N SER A 320 8.57 -6.66 16.39
CA SER A 320 7.99 -5.41 15.91
C SER A 320 8.97 -4.61 15.06
N LEU A 321 8.45 -4.05 13.96
CA LEU A 321 9.12 -3.09 13.08
C LEU A 321 8.72 -1.64 13.41
N ASP A 322 8.26 -1.37 14.62
CA ASP A 322 7.95 -0.01 15.06
C ASP A 322 9.21 0.86 15.22
N LYS A 323 9.03 2.19 15.15
CA LYS A 323 10.01 3.19 15.58
C LYS A 323 9.64 3.78 16.92
N ASP A 324 8.34 3.79 17.24
CA ASP A 324 7.78 4.38 18.44
C ASP A 324 7.41 3.28 19.43
N LYS A 325 8.15 3.23 20.52
CA LYS A 325 7.95 2.26 21.60
C LYS A 325 6.58 2.40 22.26
N ALA A 326 6.06 3.63 22.39
CA ALA A 326 4.76 3.86 23.04
C ALA A 326 3.60 3.38 22.14
N ALA A 327 3.66 3.64 20.85
CA ALA A 327 2.69 3.12 19.87
C ALA A 327 2.70 1.59 19.82
N TRP A 328 3.88 0.97 19.83
CA TRP A 328 4.05 -0.47 19.89
C TRP A 328 3.41 -1.09 21.14
N LYS A 329 3.72 -0.58 22.37
CA LYS A 329 3.12 -1.06 23.63
C LYS A 329 1.60 -0.93 23.61
N LYS A 330 1.09 0.22 23.16
CA LYS A 330 -0.36 0.46 23.03
C LYS A 330 -1.03 -0.54 22.07
N ALA A 331 -0.37 -0.90 20.99
CA ALA A 331 -0.92 -1.87 20.03
C ALA A 331 -0.93 -3.29 20.60
N ILE A 332 0.09 -3.71 21.34
CA ILE A 332 0.13 -4.99 22.07
C ILE A 332 -1.08 -5.10 23.02
N GLU A 333 -1.34 -4.05 23.81
CA GLU A 333 -2.46 -4.01 24.73
C GLU A 333 -3.81 -4.04 24.02
N ALA A 334 -3.97 -3.20 22.99
CA ALA A 334 -5.22 -3.07 22.23
C ALA A 334 -5.64 -4.34 21.51
N ASP A 335 -4.68 -5.12 21.00
CA ASP A 335 -4.93 -6.36 20.29
C ASP A 335 -4.83 -7.60 21.18
N HIS A 336 -4.65 -7.42 22.48
CA HIS A 336 -4.54 -8.51 23.48
C HIS A 336 -3.44 -9.55 23.16
N LEU A 337 -2.28 -9.09 22.69
CA LEU A 337 -1.15 -9.94 22.33
C LEU A 337 -0.37 -10.33 23.59
N THR A 338 -0.76 -11.43 24.23
CA THR A 338 -0.31 -11.83 25.58
C THR A 338 0.99 -12.63 25.60
N TRP A 339 1.64 -12.84 24.47
CA TRP A 339 2.94 -13.51 24.34
C TRP A 339 4.11 -12.54 24.42
N ASN A 340 5.31 -13.06 24.27
CA ASN A 340 6.53 -12.26 24.32
C ASN A 340 6.72 -11.42 23.05
N HIS A 341 7.27 -10.22 23.23
CA HIS A 341 7.54 -9.30 22.14
C HIS A 341 8.96 -8.74 22.24
N MET A 342 9.58 -8.46 21.09
CA MET A 342 10.85 -7.76 21.01
C MET A 342 10.90 -6.82 19.80
N SER A 343 11.77 -5.80 19.86
CA SER A 343 12.01 -4.85 18.78
C SER A 343 13.36 -4.16 18.94
N ASP A 344 13.99 -3.80 17.81
CA ASP A 344 15.14 -2.89 17.76
C ASP A 344 14.74 -1.44 17.42
N LEU A 345 13.45 -1.18 17.23
CA LEU A 345 12.84 0.11 16.90
C LEU A 345 13.42 0.77 15.64
N LYS A 346 13.89 -0.02 14.68
CA LYS A 346 14.58 0.47 13.47
C LYS A 346 13.72 0.42 12.20
N TYR A 347 12.43 0.16 12.32
CA TYR A 347 11.52 0.11 11.16
C TYR A 347 12.01 -0.92 10.14
N TRP A 348 12.03 -0.60 8.83
CA TRP A 348 12.55 -1.47 7.79
C TRP A 348 14.08 -1.66 7.80
N SER A 349 14.82 -0.88 8.61
CA SER A 349 16.24 -1.10 8.88
C SER A 349 16.49 -2.07 10.04
N SER A 350 15.45 -2.74 10.55
CA SER A 350 15.57 -3.76 11.58
C SER A 350 16.44 -4.92 11.10
N ALA A 351 17.26 -5.44 12.01
CA ALA A 351 18.06 -6.64 11.76
C ALA A 351 17.21 -7.86 11.37
N ALA A 352 15.95 -7.88 11.81
CA ALA A 352 15.00 -8.94 11.47
C ALA A 352 14.75 -9.03 9.95
N VAL A 353 14.64 -7.90 9.26
CA VAL A 353 14.34 -7.86 7.82
C VAL A 353 15.41 -8.58 7.00
N SER A 354 16.69 -8.27 7.26
CA SER A 354 17.81 -8.88 6.55
C SER A 354 18.05 -10.32 6.98
N ALA A 355 17.93 -10.63 8.29
CA ALA A 355 18.18 -11.97 8.81
C ALA A 355 17.13 -12.98 8.32
N TYR A 356 15.84 -12.58 8.31
CA TYR A 356 14.73 -13.44 7.87
C TYR A 356 14.31 -13.21 6.42
N GLN A 357 15.01 -12.34 5.68
CA GLN A 357 14.86 -12.15 4.23
C GLN A 357 13.42 -11.88 3.77
N PHE A 358 12.64 -11.13 4.54
CA PHE A 358 11.30 -10.71 4.13
C PHE A 358 11.29 -9.25 3.68
N ASN A 359 10.32 -8.90 2.84
CA ASN A 359 10.18 -7.57 2.24
C ASN A 359 8.82 -6.91 2.50
N GLY A 360 7.98 -7.55 3.30
CA GLY A 360 6.65 -7.06 3.67
C GLY A 360 6.18 -7.65 5.00
N ILE A 361 5.25 -6.97 5.67
CA ILE A 361 4.52 -7.45 6.83
C ILE A 361 3.01 -7.32 6.60
N PRO A 362 2.20 -8.23 7.20
CA PRO A 362 2.57 -9.31 8.11
C PRO A 362 3.42 -10.39 7.44
N PHE A 363 4.37 -10.95 8.18
CA PHE A 363 5.15 -12.11 7.78
C PHE A 363 5.42 -12.95 9.03
N ASN A 364 5.51 -14.25 8.92
CA ASN A 364 5.89 -15.11 10.04
C ASN A 364 6.62 -16.36 9.59
N VAL A 365 7.32 -16.98 10.52
CA VAL A 365 7.91 -18.30 10.36
C VAL A 365 7.55 -19.19 11.55
N LEU A 366 7.28 -20.45 11.29
CA LEU A 366 7.11 -21.46 12.32
C LEU A 366 8.42 -22.26 12.48
N ILE A 367 8.95 -22.28 13.69
CA ILE A 367 10.20 -22.94 14.06
C ILE A 367 9.84 -24.16 14.92
N ASP A 368 10.45 -25.31 14.65
CA ASP A 368 10.29 -26.53 15.43
C ASP A 368 11.16 -26.52 16.71
N PRO A 369 10.97 -27.48 17.65
CA PRO A 369 11.75 -27.55 18.88
C PRO A 369 13.27 -27.69 18.68
N SER A 370 13.73 -28.15 17.52
CA SER A 370 15.16 -28.21 17.18
C SER A 370 15.75 -26.87 16.76
N GLY A 371 14.91 -25.87 16.47
CA GLY A 371 15.31 -24.55 15.98
C GLY A 371 15.28 -24.43 14.46
N LYS A 372 14.65 -25.35 13.74
CA LYS A 372 14.53 -25.38 12.29
C LYS A 372 13.24 -24.71 11.85
N ILE A 373 13.29 -23.87 10.81
CA ILE A 373 12.10 -23.28 10.18
C ILE A 373 11.37 -24.34 9.37
N ILE A 374 10.11 -24.64 9.73
CA ILE A 374 9.28 -25.67 9.09
C ILE A 374 8.10 -25.14 8.29
N ALA A 375 7.80 -23.86 8.39
CA ALA A 375 6.80 -23.17 7.58
C ALA A 375 7.00 -21.66 7.65
N GLN A 376 6.39 -20.93 6.71
CA GLN A 376 6.39 -19.48 6.70
C GLN A 376 5.04 -18.94 6.23
N ASN A 377 4.81 -17.63 6.48
CA ASN A 377 3.69 -16.85 5.96
C ASN A 377 2.30 -17.45 6.21
N LEU A 378 2.16 -18.12 7.37
CA LEU A 378 0.93 -18.78 7.79
C LEU A 378 -0.11 -17.77 8.26
N ARG A 379 -1.36 -17.85 7.75
CA ARG A 379 -2.46 -16.94 8.10
C ARG A 379 -3.80 -17.67 8.15
N GLY A 380 -4.74 -17.15 8.96
CA GLY A 380 -6.09 -17.66 9.06
C GLY A 380 -6.14 -19.19 9.21
N GLU A 381 -6.85 -19.84 8.28
CA GLU A 381 -7.00 -21.30 8.28
C GLU A 381 -5.68 -22.07 8.07
N ASP A 382 -4.72 -21.52 7.31
CA ASP A 382 -3.45 -22.21 7.04
C ASP A 382 -2.57 -22.26 8.30
N LEU A 383 -2.63 -21.21 9.15
CA LEU A 383 -2.00 -21.23 10.46
C LEU A 383 -2.62 -22.33 11.34
N GLU A 384 -3.95 -22.40 11.42
CA GLU A 384 -4.65 -23.42 12.20
C GLU A 384 -4.34 -24.84 11.71
N LYS A 385 -4.38 -25.07 10.40
CA LYS A 385 -4.07 -26.36 9.77
C LYS A 385 -2.65 -26.81 10.09
N LYS A 386 -1.67 -25.90 9.93
CA LYS A 386 -0.25 -26.23 10.19
C LYS A 386 0.01 -26.51 11.66
N LEU A 387 -0.57 -25.74 12.57
CA LEU A 387 -0.45 -26.00 14.00
C LEU A 387 -1.12 -27.31 14.41
N ALA A 388 -2.30 -27.65 13.85
CA ALA A 388 -2.96 -28.93 14.09
C ALA A 388 -2.14 -30.12 13.57
N GLU A 389 -1.38 -29.95 12.49
CA GLU A 389 -0.49 -30.97 11.94
C GLU A 389 0.67 -31.30 12.90
N VAL A 390 1.31 -30.24 13.45
CA VAL A 390 2.57 -30.37 14.20
C VAL A 390 2.39 -30.50 15.72
N LEU A 391 1.24 -30.05 16.26
CA LEU A 391 0.92 -30.03 17.70
C LEU A 391 -0.14 -31.08 18.06
N LYS A 392 0.10 -32.33 17.70
CA LYS A 392 -0.80 -33.45 17.98
C LYS A 392 -0.87 -33.81 19.47
#